data_be0733bf7690d61e922816fee271aaf9
#
_entry.id   be0733bf7690d61e922816fee271aaf9
#
_cell.length_a   1.000
_cell.length_b   1.000
_cell.length_c   1.000
_cell.angle_alpha   90.00
_cell.angle_beta   90.00
_cell.angle_gamma   90.00
#
_symmetry.space_group_name_H-M   'P 1'
#
loop_
_entity.id
_entity.type
_entity.pdbx_description
1 polymer ?
#
loop_
_entity_poly.entity_id
_entity_poly.type
_entity_poly.pdbx_seq_one_letter_code
_entity_poly.pdbx_strand_id
1 'polypeptide(L)'
;MTTAGRTVREMTRSLMRDLGLTTVFGNPGTTEVPFLTDWPDDFRYVLGLQESVVVAIADGYSQATRQPVLVNLHSAGGVGHALGAVFSAYRNRTPMIITAGQQTRTLMFSEPFLGATDAAEFPKPYVKWSYEPARAEDVPAALVRAHQIATTPPCGPVFVSIPADDWDQPGTEVEARPRVPGFAPDPGAVAELAEALRNCRRPAFVVGPAVDADGVVEEMVQLVERTKAAVWVAPMSPRCSFPEDHPQFAGFLQPEQRLLTEELADYDLVVVWGAPAFTYHVYRGEATRRLPEMFLVHDDPQVLARARAGKSVLGSLAHSVRQVAELVEPIDRP
;
A
#
# COMPACT_ATOMS: atom_id res chain seq x y z
N MET A 1 -0.96 32.25 -36.10
CA MET A 1 -1.78 31.17 -35.53
C MET A 1 -1.01 30.65 -34.35
N THR A 2 -1.36 31.05 -33.15
CA THR A 2 -0.85 30.46 -31.91
C THR A 2 -1.34 29.04 -31.89
N THR A 3 -0.43 28.06 -31.94
CA THR A 3 -0.75 26.67 -31.61
C THR A 3 -1.33 26.70 -30.22
N ALA A 4 -2.65 26.46 -30.09
CA ALA A 4 -3.27 26.26 -28.80
C ALA A 4 -2.54 25.10 -28.11
N GLY A 5 -1.88 25.37 -26.99
CA GLY A 5 -1.18 24.34 -26.22
C GLY A 5 -2.19 23.30 -25.76
N ARG A 6 -1.73 22.06 -25.52
CA ARG A 6 -2.56 20.99 -24.95
C ARG A 6 -3.13 21.43 -23.60
N THR A 7 -4.37 21.03 -23.34
CA THR A 7 -5.03 21.31 -22.05
C THR A 7 -4.46 20.42 -20.92
N VAL A 8 -4.69 20.85 -19.67
CA VAL A 8 -4.39 20.06 -18.47
C VAL A 8 -5.01 18.66 -18.58
N ARG A 9 -6.29 18.56 -19.05
CA ARG A 9 -6.99 17.30 -19.28
C ARG A 9 -6.25 16.39 -20.24
N GLU A 10 -5.84 16.91 -21.41
CA GLU A 10 -5.14 16.12 -22.43
C GLU A 10 -3.76 15.65 -21.96
N MET A 11 -3.01 16.50 -21.26
CA MET A 11 -1.71 16.13 -20.69
C MET A 11 -1.84 15.11 -19.58
N THR A 12 -2.81 15.29 -18.68
CA THR A 12 -3.11 14.34 -17.61
C THR A 12 -3.45 12.96 -18.15
N ARG A 13 -4.29 12.89 -19.19
CA ARG A 13 -4.64 11.61 -19.82
C ARG A 13 -3.45 10.95 -20.51
N SER A 14 -2.56 11.73 -21.13
CA SER A 14 -1.30 11.19 -21.67
C SER A 14 -0.46 10.54 -20.56
N LEU A 15 -0.25 11.25 -19.46
CA LEU A 15 0.45 10.72 -18.28
C LEU A 15 -0.23 9.48 -17.69
N MET A 16 -1.54 9.45 -17.63
CA MET A 16 -2.28 8.29 -17.14
C MET A 16 -2.01 7.04 -17.98
N ARG A 17 -1.86 7.18 -19.32
CA ARG A 17 -1.44 6.07 -20.21
C ARG A 17 -0.03 5.59 -19.87
N ASP A 18 0.90 6.52 -19.76
CA ASP A 18 2.31 6.23 -19.46
C ASP A 18 2.49 5.58 -18.07
N LEU A 19 1.62 5.93 -17.12
CA LEU A 19 1.61 5.40 -15.75
C LEU A 19 0.77 4.12 -15.59
N GLY A 20 0.06 3.67 -16.64
CA GLY A 20 -0.81 2.48 -16.58
C GLY A 20 -2.11 2.71 -15.80
N LEU A 21 -2.58 3.95 -15.68
CA LEU A 21 -3.78 4.34 -14.93
C LEU A 21 -5.01 4.51 -15.85
N THR A 22 -5.17 3.64 -16.85
CA THR A 22 -6.28 3.71 -17.82
C THR A 22 -7.59 3.11 -17.32
N THR A 23 -7.57 2.39 -16.19
CA THR A 23 -8.79 1.99 -15.48
C THR A 23 -9.03 2.93 -14.31
N VAL A 24 -10.13 3.68 -14.35
CA VAL A 24 -10.53 4.67 -13.34
C VAL A 24 -11.78 4.17 -12.63
N PHE A 25 -11.78 4.22 -11.31
CA PHE A 25 -12.92 3.88 -10.48
C PHE A 25 -13.54 5.17 -9.94
N GLY A 26 -14.87 5.33 -10.03
CA GLY A 26 -15.43 6.59 -9.60
C GLY A 26 -16.93 6.62 -9.36
N ASN A 27 -17.35 7.66 -8.66
CA ASN A 27 -18.71 8.14 -8.56
C ASN A 27 -18.68 9.67 -8.79
N PRO A 28 -18.78 10.13 -10.04
CA PRO A 28 -18.58 11.52 -10.40
C PRO A 28 -19.81 12.37 -10.11
N GLY A 29 -19.58 13.64 -9.84
CA GLY A 29 -20.60 14.69 -9.86
C GLY A 29 -20.23 15.80 -10.85
N THR A 30 -20.80 16.98 -10.67
CA THR A 30 -20.63 18.09 -11.62
C THR A 30 -19.21 18.63 -11.70
N THR A 31 -18.43 18.54 -10.62
CA THR A 31 -17.03 19.00 -10.58
C THR A 31 -16.07 18.08 -11.34
N GLU A 32 -16.47 16.83 -11.60
CA GLU A 32 -15.68 15.83 -12.36
C GLU A 32 -16.04 15.81 -13.85
N VAL A 33 -17.17 16.42 -14.25
CA VAL A 33 -17.60 16.45 -15.67
C VAL A 33 -16.50 16.98 -16.60
N PRO A 34 -15.77 18.08 -16.31
CA PRO A 34 -14.70 18.55 -17.19
C PRO A 34 -13.58 17.53 -17.38
N PHE A 35 -13.23 16.74 -16.36
CA PHE A 35 -12.27 15.64 -16.49
C PHE A 35 -12.80 14.52 -17.40
N LEU A 36 -14.10 14.24 -17.36
CA LEU A 36 -14.75 13.14 -18.11
C LEU A 36 -15.18 13.54 -19.53
N THR A 37 -15.17 14.83 -19.87
CA THR A 37 -15.54 15.30 -21.22
C THR A 37 -14.64 14.65 -22.27
N ASP A 38 -15.21 14.17 -23.39
CA ASP A 38 -14.48 13.48 -24.47
C ASP A 38 -13.66 12.30 -23.95
N TRP A 39 -14.30 11.40 -23.17
CA TRP A 39 -13.62 10.27 -22.56
C TRP A 39 -13.02 9.35 -23.62
N PRO A 40 -11.72 9.02 -23.55
CA PRO A 40 -11.07 8.21 -24.57
C PRO A 40 -11.53 6.75 -24.57
N ASP A 41 -11.62 6.12 -25.73
CA ASP A 41 -12.06 4.73 -25.91
C ASP A 41 -11.10 3.70 -25.27
N ASP A 42 -9.83 4.07 -25.11
CA ASP A 42 -8.80 3.24 -24.47
C ASP A 42 -8.81 3.31 -22.93
N PHE A 43 -9.71 4.13 -22.36
CA PHE A 43 -9.91 4.23 -20.93
C PHE A 43 -11.19 3.52 -20.49
N ARG A 44 -11.08 2.81 -19.39
CA ARG A 44 -12.23 2.18 -18.73
C ARG A 44 -12.63 2.99 -17.50
N TYR A 45 -13.87 3.41 -17.44
CA TYR A 45 -14.45 3.99 -16.21
C TYR A 45 -15.36 2.97 -15.52
N VAL A 46 -15.01 2.60 -14.30
CA VAL A 46 -15.79 1.68 -13.45
C VAL A 46 -16.62 2.51 -12.51
N LEU A 47 -17.90 2.68 -12.84
CA LEU A 47 -18.86 3.43 -12.06
C LEU A 47 -19.32 2.62 -10.85
N GLY A 48 -19.21 3.19 -9.65
CA GLY A 48 -19.90 2.72 -8.46
C GLY A 48 -20.98 3.71 -8.04
N LEU A 49 -22.03 3.25 -7.37
CA LEU A 49 -23.16 4.09 -6.96
C LEU A 49 -22.99 4.67 -5.54
N GLN A 50 -21.85 4.42 -4.90
CA GLN A 50 -21.51 4.90 -3.56
C GLN A 50 -19.97 4.88 -3.39
N GLU A 51 -19.42 5.94 -2.82
CA GLU A 51 -17.98 6.21 -2.86
C GLU A 51 -17.13 5.22 -2.05
N SER A 52 -17.62 4.75 -0.91
CA SER A 52 -16.90 3.69 -0.19
C SER A 52 -16.86 2.38 -0.98
N VAL A 53 -17.89 2.06 -1.74
CA VAL A 53 -17.90 0.90 -2.65
C VAL A 53 -16.88 1.10 -3.77
N VAL A 54 -16.82 2.29 -4.37
CA VAL A 54 -15.83 2.64 -5.40
C VAL A 54 -14.40 2.42 -4.89
N VAL A 55 -14.07 2.97 -3.73
CA VAL A 55 -12.74 2.80 -3.12
C VAL A 55 -12.44 1.34 -2.78
N ALA A 56 -13.43 0.59 -2.27
CA ALA A 56 -13.26 -0.82 -1.96
C ALA A 56 -13.05 -1.69 -3.21
N ILE A 57 -13.77 -1.40 -4.32
CA ILE A 57 -13.54 -2.08 -5.61
C ILE A 57 -12.13 -1.79 -6.13
N ALA A 58 -11.70 -0.52 -6.07
CA ALA A 58 -10.36 -0.12 -6.50
C ALA A 58 -9.26 -0.78 -5.63
N ASP A 59 -9.47 -0.86 -4.31
CA ASP A 59 -8.58 -1.56 -3.38
C ASP A 59 -8.44 -3.03 -3.75
N GLY A 60 -9.55 -3.76 -3.90
CA GLY A 60 -9.55 -5.16 -4.32
C GLY A 60 -8.90 -5.39 -5.70
N TYR A 61 -9.17 -4.50 -6.66
CA TYR A 61 -8.55 -4.56 -7.99
C TYR A 61 -7.02 -4.37 -7.90
N SER A 62 -6.57 -3.38 -7.15
CA SER A 62 -5.13 -3.13 -6.93
C SER A 62 -4.45 -4.31 -6.23
N GLN A 63 -5.11 -4.91 -5.23
CA GLN A 63 -4.58 -6.07 -4.53
C GLN A 63 -4.43 -7.29 -5.47
N ALA A 64 -5.40 -7.54 -6.33
CA ALA A 64 -5.40 -8.66 -7.26
C ALA A 64 -4.38 -8.48 -8.40
N THR A 65 -4.24 -7.25 -8.91
CA THR A 65 -3.36 -6.95 -10.05
C THR A 65 -1.94 -6.53 -9.65
N ARG A 66 -1.74 -6.17 -8.38
CA ARG A 66 -0.51 -5.53 -7.85
C ARG A 66 -0.14 -4.24 -8.61
N GLN A 67 -1.14 -3.55 -9.19
CA GLN A 67 -0.97 -2.30 -9.92
C GLN A 67 -1.57 -1.12 -9.14
N PRO A 68 -1.02 0.10 -9.30
CA PRO A 68 -1.65 1.29 -8.76
C PRO A 68 -2.99 1.54 -9.43
N VAL A 69 -3.89 2.19 -8.71
CA VAL A 69 -5.23 2.52 -9.19
C VAL A 69 -5.52 4.00 -9.04
N LEU A 70 -6.37 4.52 -9.92
CA LEU A 70 -6.91 5.88 -9.83
C LEU A 70 -8.39 5.80 -9.44
N VAL A 71 -8.74 6.56 -8.39
CA VAL A 71 -10.11 6.72 -7.91
C VAL A 71 -10.52 8.18 -8.10
N ASN A 72 -11.72 8.40 -8.64
CA ASN A 72 -12.26 9.73 -8.88
C ASN A 72 -13.57 9.92 -8.11
N LEU A 73 -13.56 10.80 -7.12
CA LEU A 73 -14.67 11.05 -6.20
C LEU A 73 -15.25 12.45 -6.37
N HIS A 74 -16.49 12.65 -5.92
CA HIS A 74 -17.16 13.94 -6.01
C HIS A 74 -16.91 14.80 -4.75
N SER A 75 -16.04 15.82 -4.89
CA SER A 75 -15.86 16.89 -3.91
C SER A 75 -15.71 16.40 -2.45
N ALA A 76 -16.01 17.24 -1.46
CA ALA A 76 -15.98 16.89 -0.04
C ALA A 76 -16.97 15.79 0.32
N GLY A 77 -18.19 15.82 -0.26
CA GLY A 77 -19.23 14.83 0.05
C GLY A 77 -18.80 13.41 -0.29
N GLY A 78 -18.28 13.21 -1.50
CA GLY A 78 -17.81 11.91 -1.95
C GLY A 78 -16.57 11.42 -1.18
N VAL A 79 -15.62 12.31 -0.89
CA VAL A 79 -14.46 11.98 -0.05
C VAL A 79 -14.93 11.58 1.36
N GLY A 80 -15.87 12.33 1.95
CA GLY A 80 -16.43 12.02 3.26
C GLY A 80 -17.10 10.65 3.33
N HIS A 81 -17.91 10.29 2.32
CA HIS A 81 -18.52 8.97 2.22
C HIS A 81 -17.48 7.84 2.05
N ALA A 82 -16.33 8.14 1.47
CA ALA A 82 -15.28 7.15 1.20
C ALA A 82 -14.32 6.92 2.37
N LEU A 83 -14.28 7.77 3.41
CA LEU A 83 -13.22 7.77 4.44
C LEU A 83 -13.00 6.41 5.12
N GLY A 84 -14.06 5.64 5.39
CA GLY A 84 -13.92 4.29 5.95
C GLY A 84 -13.19 3.31 5.01
N ALA A 85 -13.48 3.38 3.71
CA ALA A 85 -12.79 2.57 2.71
C ALA A 85 -11.37 3.08 2.43
N VAL A 86 -11.13 4.39 2.47
CA VAL A 86 -9.77 4.99 2.40
C VAL A 86 -8.93 4.51 3.58
N PHE A 87 -9.48 4.46 4.80
CA PHE A 87 -8.82 3.87 5.95
C PHE A 87 -8.41 2.40 5.68
N SER A 88 -9.32 1.60 5.09
CA SER A 88 -9.03 0.20 4.75
C SER A 88 -7.90 0.10 3.72
N ALA A 89 -7.95 0.88 2.63
CA ALA A 89 -6.90 0.94 1.62
C ALA A 89 -5.54 1.40 2.21
N TYR A 90 -5.55 2.34 3.16
CA TYR A 90 -4.36 2.76 3.89
C TYR A 90 -3.76 1.62 4.73
N ARG A 91 -4.60 0.85 5.42
CA ARG A 91 -4.17 -0.32 6.19
C ARG A 91 -3.66 -1.45 5.30
N ASN A 92 -4.26 -1.62 4.13
CA ASN A 92 -3.86 -2.59 3.11
C ASN A 92 -2.61 -2.14 2.32
N ARG A 93 -2.16 -0.88 2.52
CA ARG A 93 -1.03 -0.27 1.79
C ARG A 93 -1.23 -0.26 0.28
N THR A 94 -2.46 -0.08 -0.12
CA THR A 94 -2.83 -0.06 -1.54
C THR A 94 -2.27 1.20 -2.22
N PRO A 95 -1.49 1.07 -3.29
CA PRO A 95 -1.01 2.21 -4.06
C PRO A 95 -2.17 2.84 -4.84
N MET A 96 -2.91 3.74 -4.18
CA MET A 96 -4.12 4.35 -4.69
C MET A 96 -3.95 5.86 -4.84
N ILE A 97 -4.28 6.40 -6.00
CA ILE A 97 -4.35 7.84 -6.24
C ILE A 97 -5.83 8.22 -6.21
N ILE A 98 -6.22 9.00 -5.22
CA ILE A 98 -7.59 9.49 -5.08
C ILE A 98 -7.60 10.93 -5.60
N THR A 99 -8.46 11.21 -6.58
CA THR A 99 -8.76 12.57 -7.04
C THR A 99 -10.19 12.93 -6.64
N ALA A 100 -10.41 14.20 -6.28
CA ALA A 100 -11.75 14.72 -6.12
C ALA A 100 -11.83 16.11 -6.76
N GLY A 101 -12.95 16.41 -7.38
CA GLY A 101 -13.19 17.74 -7.91
C GLY A 101 -13.37 18.76 -6.80
N GLN A 102 -12.91 19.97 -7.05
CA GLN A 102 -13.18 21.15 -6.26
C GLN A 102 -14.01 22.12 -7.10
N GLN A 103 -14.69 23.05 -6.48
CA GLN A 103 -15.38 24.13 -7.18
C GLN A 103 -14.37 25.00 -7.94
N THR A 104 -14.86 25.73 -8.95
CA THR A 104 -14.03 26.62 -9.75
C THR A 104 -13.29 27.64 -8.89
N ARG A 105 -12.05 27.95 -9.23
CA ARG A 105 -11.17 28.85 -8.46
C ARG A 105 -11.83 30.21 -8.20
N THR A 106 -12.56 30.73 -9.20
CA THR A 106 -13.27 32.02 -9.09
C THR A 106 -14.33 32.04 -8.00
N LEU A 107 -14.94 30.90 -7.70
CA LEU A 107 -16.00 30.82 -6.70
C LEU A 107 -15.49 30.48 -5.29
N MET A 108 -14.28 29.94 -5.15
CA MET A 108 -13.78 29.44 -3.84
C MET A 108 -13.80 30.49 -2.74
N PHE A 109 -13.49 31.74 -3.06
CA PHE A 109 -13.54 32.85 -2.08
C PHE A 109 -14.94 33.02 -1.44
N SER A 110 -15.99 32.66 -2.18
CA SER A 110 -17.38 32.80 -1.73
C SER A 110 -17.93 31.57 -1.01
N GLU A 111 -17.07 30.59 -0.67
CA GLU A 111 -17.48 29.33 -0.03
C GLU A 111 -18.66 28.68 -0.77
N PRO A 112 -18.49 28.30 -2.05
CA PRO A 112 -19.57 27.86 -2.90
C PRO A 112 -20.18 26.55 -2.40
N PHE A 113 -21.45 26.31 -2.75
CA PHE A 113 -22.14 25.05 -2.46
C PHE A 113 -21.33 23.85 -2.95
N LEU A 114 -21.15 22.83 -2.10
CA LEU A 114 -20.31 21.65 -2.31
C LEU A 114 -18.81 21.97 -2.46
N GLY A 115 -18.35 23.17 -2.14
CA GLY A 115 -16.91 23.44 -2.01
C GLY A 115 -16.32 22.68 -0.84
N ALA A 116 -15.10 22.19 -1.00
CA ALA A 116 -14.36 21.51 0.06
C ALA A 116 -13.47 22.52 0.79
N THR A 117 -13.81 22.87 2.03
CA THR A 117 -12.92 23.62 2.92
C THR A 117 -11.72 22.76 3.28
N ASP A 118 -10.50 23.29 3.15
CA ASP A 118 -9.26 22.55 3.43
C ASP A 118 -9.22 21.17 2.77
N ALA A 119 -9.57 21.10 1.47
CA ALA A 119 -9.74 19.84 0.74
C ALA A 119 -8.57 18.86 0.93
N ALA A 120 -7.33 19.38 0.93
CA ALA A 120 -6.13 18.54 1.11
C ALA A 120 -5.99 17.94 2.51
N GLU A 121 -6.66 18.51 3.53
CA GLU A 121 -6.62 18.00 4.91
C GLU A 121 -7.70 16.93 5.16
N PHE A 122 -8.77 16.94 4.36
CA PHE A 122 -9.97 16.17 4.63
C PHE A 122 -9.76 14.64 4.75
N PRO A 123 -8.97 13.96 3.89
CA PRO A 123 -8.71 12.52 4.03
C PRO A 123 -7.62 12.14 5.03
N LYS A 124 -6.94 13.11 5.64
CA LYS A 124 -5.90 12.84 6.64
C LYS A 124 -6.51 12.27 7.94
N PRO A 125 -5.77 11.44 8.68
CA PRO A 125 -4.39 11.00 8.46
C PRO A 125 -4.25 9.75 7.57
N TYR A 126 -5.29 9.30 6.88
CA TYR A 126 -5.34 8.01 6.19
C TYR A 126 -4.91 8.08 4.72
N VAL A 127 -4.10 9.09 4.37
CA VAL A 127 -3.37 9.18 3.10
C VAL A 127 -1.90 9.53 3.38
N LYS A 128 -0.99 9.01 2.56
CA LYS A 128 0.45 9.29 2.69
C LYS A 128 0.79 10.75 2.36
N TRP A 129 0.03 11.33 1.45
CA TRP A 129 0.20 12.68 0.96
C TRP A 129 -1.11 13.18 0.38
N SER A 130 -1.33 14.47 0.51
CA SER A 130 -2.49 15.15 -0.06
C SER A 130 -2.12 16.53 -0.53
N TYR A 131 -2.74 16.99 -1.61
CA TYR A 131 -2.40 18.26 -2.23
C TYR A 131 -3.57 18.82 -3.02
N GLU A 132 -3.68 20.14 -3.06
CA GLU A 132 -4.48 20.89 -4.02
C GLU A 132 -3.51 21.80 -4.79
N PRO A 133 -3.34 21.63 -6.12
CA PRO A 133 -2.41 22.44 -6.90
C PRO A 133 -2.79 23.93 -6.86
N ALA A 134 -1.81 24.80 -6.61
CA ALA A 134 -2.04 26.23 -6.57
C ALA A 134 -2.44 26.82 -7.95
N ARG A 135 -2.02 26.15 -9.04
CA ARG A 135 -2.29 26.56 -10.43
C ARG A 135 -2.70 25.36 -11.26
N ALA A 136 -3.53 25.59 -12.27
CA ALA A 136 -3.99 24.55 -13.20
C ALA A 136 -2.84 23.80 -13.87
N GLU A 137 -1.82 24.53 -14.33
CA GLU A 137 -0.65 23.98 -15.01
C GLU A 137 0.17 22.99 -14.17
N ASP A 138 0.02 23.02 -12.83
CA ASP A 138 0.70 22.11 -11.89
C ASP A 138 -0.01 20.77 -11.70
N VAL A 139 -1.25 20.60 -12.20
CA VAL A 139 -2.04 19.37 -12.04
C VAL A 139 -1.33 18.14 -12.59
N PRO A 140 -0.76 18.14 -13.83
CA PRO A 140 -0.03 16.97 -14.34
C PRO A 140 1.16 16.59 -13.44
N ALA A 141 1.94 17.57 -12.98
CA ALA A 141 3.08 17.36 -12.09
C ALA A 141 2.65 16.81 -10.73
N ALA A 142 1.52 17.28 -10.18
CA ALA A 142 0.96 16.76 -8.95
C ALA A 142 0.55 15.28 -9.07
N LEU A 143 0.02 14.86 -10.23
CA LEU A 143 -0.31 13.45 -10.48
C LEU A 143 0.92 12.56 -10.61
N VAL A 144 1.99 13.00 -11.26
CA VAL A 144 3.28 12.28 -11.27
C VAL A 144 3.82 12.11 -9.86
N ARG A 145 3.78 13.18 -9.05
CA ARG A 145 4.20 13.13 -7.64
C ARG A 145 3.30 12.20 -6.81
N ALA A 146 1.99 12.27 -7.00
CA ALA A 146 1.02 11.40 -6.36
C ALA A 146 1.32 9.91 -6.65
N HIS A 147 1.53 9.57 -7.92
CA HIS A 147 1.91 8.23 -8.34
C HIS A 147 3.22 7.75 -7.68
N GLN A 148 4.26 8.59 -7.68
CA GLN A 148 5.53 8.25 -7.04
C GLN A 148 5.36 7.98 -5.54
N ILE A 149 4.63 8.83 -4.83
CA ILE A 149 4.41 8.67 -3.38
C ILE A 149 3.54 7.44 -3.09
N ALA A 150 2.47 7.21 -3.86
CA ALA A 150 1.59 6.07 -3.68
C ALA A 150 2.31 4.73 -3.86
N THR A 151 3.20 4.66 -4.85
CA THR A 151 3.89 3.43 -5.27
C THR A 151 5.27 3.22 -4.60
N THR A 152 5.82 4.23 -3.92
CA THR A 152 7.07 4.06 -3.16
C THR A 152 6.80 3.35 -1.83
N PRO A 153 7.51 2.26 -1.52
CA PRO A 153 7.38 1.57 -0.22
C PRO A 153 7.69 2.48 1.00
N PRO A 154 6.91 2.36 2.07
CA PRO A 154 5.66 1.61 2.19
C PRO A 154 4.56 2.24 1.34
N CYS A 155 3.94 1.45 0.44
CA CYS A 155 2.88 1.93 -0.45
C CYS A 155 1.65 2.42 0.33
N GLY A 156 0.75 3.17 -0.33
CA GLY A 156 -0.49 3.59 0.28
C GLY A 156 -1.22 4.69 -0.49
N PRO A 157 -2.46 5.02 -0.11
CA PRO A 157 -3.26 6.01 -0.79
C PRO A 157 -2.69 7.42 -0.66
N VAL A 158 -2.94 8.22 -1.67
CA VAL A 158 -2.67 9.67 -1.75
C VAL A 158 -3.90 10.39 -2.28
N PHE A 159 -4.00 11.70 -2.06
CA PHE A 159 -5.15 12.49 -2.46
C PHE A 159 -4.74 13.76 -3.21
N VAL A 160 -5.48 14.09 -4.28
CA VAL A 160 -5.33 15.34 -5.03
C VAL A 160 -6.70 15.97 -5.26
N SER A 161 -6.92 17.15 -4.72
CA SER A 161 -8.09 17.98 -5.01
C SER A 161 -7.82 18.80 -6.27
N ILE A 162 -8.76 18.84 -7.23
CA ILE A 162 -8.55 19.49 -8.51
C ILE A 162 -9.76 20.38 -8.84
N PRO A 163 -9.58 21.71 -8.90
CA PRO A 163 -10.64 22.62 -9.33
C PRO A 163 -11.18 22.31 -10.71
N ALA A 164 -12.52 22.40 -10.86
CA ALA A 164 -13.21 21.99 -12.08
C ALA A 164 -12.81 22.79 -13.33
N ASP A 165 -12.45 24.05 -13.17
CA ASP A 165 -12.01 24.92 -14.26
C ASP A 165 -10.53 24.72 -14.68
N ASP A 166 -9.75 23.96 -13.92
CA ASP A 166 -8.35 23.68 -14.26
C ASP A 166 -8.21 22.78 -15.50
N TRP A 167 -9.16 21.87 -15.74
CA TRP A 167 -9.06 20.86 -16.78
C TRP A 167 -8.96 21.42 -18.22
N ASP A 168 -9.58 22.57 -18.46
CA ASP A 168 -9.60 23.24 -19.75
C ASP A 168 -8.53 24.33 -19.91
N GLN A 169 -7.72 24.58 -18.86
CA GLN A 169 -6.60 25.49 -18.91
C GLN A 169 -5.43 24.89 -19.71
N PRO A 170 -4.53 25.74 -20.25
CA PRO A 170 -3.28 25.25 -20.83
C PRO A 170 -2.46 24.48 -19.79
N GLY A 171 -1.97 23.30 -20.17
CA GLY A 171 -1.16 22.47 -19.30
C GLY A 171 0.35 22.62 -19.56
N THR A 172 1.16 22.17 -18.61
CA THR A 172 2.61 22.01 -18.77
C THR A 172 2.94 20.54 -18.99
N GLU A 173 3.75 20.24 -19.99
CA GLU A 173 4.18 18.88 -20.28
C GLU A 173 5.11 18.37 -19.17
N VAL A 174 4.82 17.15 -18.69
CA VAL A 174 5.59 16.49 -17.64
C VAL A 174 5.79 15.04 -18.04
N GLU A 175 6.99 14.53 -17.82
CA GLU A 175 7.31 13.14 -18.10
C GLU A 175 6.87 12.22 -16.95
N ALA A 176 6.35 11.04 -17.31
CA ALA A 176 6.11 9.97 -16.35
C ALA A 176 7.45 9.49 -15.77
N ARG A 177 7.46 9.22 -14.47
CA ARG A 177 8.66 8.71 -13.79
C ARG A 177 8.48 7.23 -13.42
N PRO A 178 9.50 6.40 -13.61
CA PRO A 178 9.43 4.99 -13.22
C PRO A 178 9.20 4.86 -11.70
N ARG A 179 8.56 3.76 -11.29
CA ARG A 179 8.38 3.44 -9.87
C ARG A 179 9.73 3.19 -9.20
N VAL A 180 9.81 3.51 -7.91
CA VAL A 180 10.95 3.09 -7.07
C VAL A 180 10.79 1.59 -6.79
N PRO A 181 11.76 0.74 -7.18
CA PRO A 181 11.61 -0.71 -7.09
C PRO A 181 11.71 -1.27 -5.65
N GLY A 182 11.85 -0.42 -4.68
CA GLY A 182 12.12 -0.79 -3.30
C GLY A 182 13.56 -0.48 -2.89
N PHE A 183 13.96 -0.94 -1.72
CA PHE A 183 15.30 -0.71 -1.17
C PHE A 183 15.80 -1.95 -0.43
N ALA A 184 17.11 -2.19 -0.54
CA ALA A 184 17.77 -3.30 0.13
C ALA A 184 17.89 -3.04 1.65
N PRO A 185 17.80 -4.09 2.48
CA PRO A 185 18.11 -3.99 3.89
C PRO A 185 19.62 -3.80 4.14
N ASP A 186 19.97 -3.39 5.36
CA ASP A 186 21.36 -3.33 5.79
C ASP A 186 22.00 -4.73 5.71
N PRO A 187 23.19 -4.87 5.07
CA PRO A 187 23.84 -6.18 4.91
C PRO A 187 24.24 -6.83 6.23
N GLY A 188 24.58 -6.03 7.25
CA GLY A 188 24.92 -6.52 8.59
C GLY A 188 23.70 -7.14 9.28
N ALA A 189 22.54 -6.49 9.19
CA ALA A 189 21.28 -7.02 9.71
C ALA A 189 20.85 -8.30 9.00
N VAL A 190 21.04 -8.40 7.68
CA VAL A 190 20.78 -9.62 6.89
C VAL A 190 21.72 -10.75 7.31
N ALA A 191 23.02 -10.46 7.50
CA ALA A 191 24.00 -11.45 7.93
C ALA A 191 23.69 -12.00 9.33
N GLU A 192 23.26 -11.14 10.25
CA GLU A 192 22.86 -11.51 11.61
C GLU A 192 21.61 -12.44 11.58
N LEU A 193 20.60 -12.09 10.77
CA LEU A 193 19.42 -12.94 10.58
C LEU A 193 19.81 -14.31 9.98
N ALA A 194 20.65 -14.32 8.95
CA ALA A 194 21.11 -15.55 8.32
C ALA A 194 21.91 -16.43 9.29
N GLU A 195 22.73 -15.82 10.16
CA GLU A 195 23.44 -16.54 11.21
C GLU A 195 22.49 -17.15 12.25
N ALA A 196 21.50 -16.37 12.70
CA ALA A 196 20.47 -16.87 13.62
C ALA A 196 19.70 -18.06 13.01
N LEU A 197 19.36 -17.99 11.73
CA LEU A 197 18.69 -19.08 11.01
C LEU A 197 19.57 -20.33 10.88
N ARG A 198 20.88 -20.20 10.73
CA ARG A 198 21.80 -21.35 10.70
C ARG A 198 21.92 -22.04 12.07
N ASN A 199 21.89 -21.26 13.15
CA ASN A 199 22.18 -21.72 14.51
C ASN A 199 20.95 -22.22 15.27
N CYS A 200 19.72 -21.79 14.90
CA CYS A 200 18.49 -22.23 15.58
C CYS A 200 18.17 -23.70 15.28
N ARG A 201 17.36 -24.29 16.15
CA ARG A 201 16.91 -25.69 16.02
C ARG A 201 15.47 -25.80 15.50
N ARG A 202 14.60 -24.89 15.91
CA ARG A 202 13.16 -24.88 15.60
C ARG A 202 12.72 -23.48 15.20
N PRO A 203 13.02 -23.04 13.97
CA PRO A 203 12.55 -21.73 13.49
C PRO A 203 11.07 -21.73 13.18
N ALA A 204 10.41 -20.59 13.42
CA ALA A 204 9.09 -20.30 12.90
C ALA A 204 9.13 -19.01 12.05
N PHE A 205 8.47 -19.02 10.91
CA PHE A 205 8.22 -17.84 10.10
C PHE A 205 6.78 -17.40 10.32
N VAL A 206 6.59 -16.11 10.59
CA VAL A 206 5.28 -15.48 10.64
C VAL A 206 5.16 -14.60 9.41
N VAL A 207 4.41 -15.06 8.43
CA VAL A 207 4.27 -14.39 7.12
C VAL A 207 3.07 -13.46 7.11
N GLY A 208 3.24 -12.28 6.57
CA GLY A 208 2.19 -11.28 6.48
C GLY A 208 1.90 -10.82 5.05
N PRO A 209 1.01 -9.82 4.88
CA PRO A 209 0.48 -9.44 3.59
C PRO A 209 1.51 -8.92 2.59
N ALA A 210 2.68 -8.44 3.06
CA ALA A 210 3.71 -7.96 2.16
C ALA A 210 4.37 -9.09 1.34
N VAL A 211 4.31 -10.36 1.80
CA VAL A 211 4.82 -11.51 1.02
C VAL A 211 4.09 -11.63 -0.31
N ASP A 212 2.75 -11.53 -0.31
CA ASP A 212 1.97 -11.50 -1.55
C ASP A 212 2.08 -10.16 -2.27
N ALA A 213 2.03 -9.04 -1.56
CA ALA A 213 2.07 -7.71 -2.16
C ALA A 213 3.35 -7.46 -2.97
N ASP A 214 4.50 -7.91 -2.47
CA ASP A 214 5.80 -7.82 -3.15
C ASP A 214 6.03 -8.96 -4.16
N GLY A 215 5.08 -9.90 -4.27
CA GLY A 215 5.12 -11.01 -5.23
C GLY A 215 6.23 -12.03 -4.95
N VAL A 216 6.56 -12.29 -3.69
CA VAL A 216 7.67 -13.17 -3.29
C VAL A 216 7.21 -14.44 -2.56
N VAL A 217 6.00 -14.89 -2.85
CA VAL A 217 5.46 -16.13 -2.25
C VAL A 217 6.33 -17.35 -2.61
N GLU A 218 6.76 -17.48 -3.86
CA GLU A 218 7.58 -18.60 -4.33
C GLU A 218 8.96 -18.60 -3.66
N GLU A 219 9.63 -17.43 -3.61
CA GLU A 219 10.91 -17.28 -2.92
C GLU A 219 10.80 -17.55 -1.41
N MET A 220 9.66 -17.15 -0.82
CA MET A 220 9.38 -17.45 0.59
C MET A 220 9.22 -18.96 0.82
N VAL A 221 8.51 -19.68 -0.06
CA VAL A 221 8.40 -21.14 -0.01
C VAL A 221 9.80 -21.77 -0.08
N GLN A 222 10.64 -21.36 -1.02
CA GLN A 222 12.01 -21.88 -1.13
C GLN A 222 12.85 -21.60 0.12
N LEU A 223 12.72 -20.42 0.73
CA LEU A 223 13.43 -20.10 1.98
C LEU A 223 12.92 -20.95 3.14
N VAL A 224 11.63 -21.19 3.23
CA VAL A 224 11.00 -22.08 4.21
C VAL A 224 11.51 -23.50 4.08
N GLU A 225 11.56 -24.04 2.86
CA GLU A 225 12.05 -25.39 2.60
C GLU A 225 13.54 -25.54 2.94
N ARG A 226 14.38 -24.52 2.64
CA ARG A 226 15.81 -24.49 3.01
C ARG A 226 16.03 -24.46 4.52
N THR A 227 15.21 -23.70 5.24
CA THR A 227 15.37 -23.49 6.68
C THR A 227 14.58 -24.48 7.53
N LYS A 228 13.69 -25.28 6.93
CA LYS A 228 12.74 -26.16 7.65
C LYS A 228 11.90 -25.43 8.70
N ALA A 229 11.62 -24.13 8.46
CA ALA A 229 10.81 -23.32 9.37
C ALA A 229 9.34 -23.73 9.31
N ALA A 230 8.68 -23.80 10.46
CA ALA A 230 7.22 -23.85 10.51
C ALA A 230 6.65 -22.49 10.09
N VAL A 231 5.56 -22.47 9.32
CA VAL A 231 4.98 -21.23 8.79
C VAL A 231 3.63 -20.93 9.42
N TRP A 232 3.54 -19.77 10.04
CA TRP A 232 2.32 -19.19 10.55
C TRP A 232 1.92 -17.96 9.75
N VAL A 233 0.63 -17.80 9.49
CA VAL A 233 0.12 -16.54 8.94
C VAL A 233 -0.12 -15.55 10.07
N ALA A 234 0.34 -14.31 9.87
CA ALA A 234 0.20 -13.23 10.84
C ALA A 234 -1.27 -12.91 11.14
N PRO A 235 -1.59 -12.51 12.38
CA PRO A 235 -2.95 -12.13 12.73
C PRO A 235 -3.51 -11.04 11.82
N MET A 236 -4.77 -11.18 11.39
CA MET A 236 -5.48 -10.19 10.59
C MET A 236 -4.83 -9.89 9.23
N SER A 237 -4.14 -10.86 8.63
CA SER A 237 -3.59 -10.71 7.28
C SER A 237 -4.72 -10.64 6.25
N PRO A 238 -4.79 -9.59 5.40
CA PRO A 238 -5.81 -9.47 4.38
C PRO A 238 -5.46 -10.19 3.07
N ARG A 239 -4.30 -10.87 3.00
CA ARG A 239 -3.78 -11.54 1.79
C ARG A 239 -3.36 -12.96 2.07
N CYS A 240 -3.43 -13.82 1.03
CA CYS A 240 -2.85 -15.16 1.05
C CYS A 240 -1.32 -15.05 0.95
N SER A 241 -0.64 -15.17 2.06
CA SER A 241 0.80 -14.92 2.19
C SER A 241 1.65 -16.17 2.04
N PHE A 242 1.05 -17.36 2.06
CA PHE A 242 1.73 -18.66 1.94
C PHE A 242 0.73 -19.74 1.54
N PRO A 243 1.15 -20.79 0.78
CA PRO A 243 0.28 -21.92 0.45
C PRO A 243 -0.14 -22.71 1.71
N GLU A 244 -1.46 -22.83 1.91
CA GLU A 244 -2.03 -23.49 3.10
C GLU A 244 -1.93 -25.02 3.06
N ASP A 245 -1.71 -25.59 1.88
CA ASP A 245 -1.49 -27.01 1.65
C ASP A 245 0.00 -27.43 1.74
N HIS A 246 0.90 -26.50 2.02
CA HIS A 246 2.32 -26.78 2.17
C HIS A 246 2.60 -27.57 3.46
N PRO A 247 3.49 -28.61 3.43
CA PRO A 247 3.76 -29.45 4.61
C PRO A 247 4.27 -28.72 5.84
N GLN A 248 4.91 -27.55 5.67
CA GLN A 248 5.42 -26.73 6.78
C GLN A 248 4.42 -25.64 7.24
N PHE A 249 3.24 -25.56 6.64
CA PHE A 249 2.20 -24.65 7.08
C PHE A 249 1.64 -25.11 8.43
N ALA A 250 1.80 -24.28 9.46
CA ALA A 250 1.39 -24.57 10.84
C ALA A 250 0.01 -23.98 11.18
N GLY A 251 -0.45 -22.97 10.44
CA GLY A 251 -1.78 -22.37 10.64
C GLY A 251 -1.78 -20.84 10.71
N PHE A 252 -2.85 -20.31 11.31
CA PHE A 252 -3.09 -18.88 11.48
C PHE A 252 -2.93 -18.50 12.94
N LEU A 253 -2.09 -17.50 13.24
CA LEU A 253 -1.95 -16.98 14.58
C LEU A 253 -3.20 -16.22 15.02
N GLN A 254 -3.63 -16.47 16.23
CA GLN A 254 -4.77 -15.78 16.81
C GLN A 254 -4.42 -14.32 17.17
N PRO A 255 -5.33 -13.34 16.96
CA PRO A 255 -5.10 -11.94 17.30
C PRO A 255 -5.25 -11.66 18.82
N GLU A 256 -4.76 -12.56 19.64
CA GLU A 256 -4.77 -12.49 21.10
C GLU A 256 -3.38 -12.80 21.64
N GLN A 257 -2.84 -11.87 22.43
CA GLN A 257 -1.44 -11.87 22.86
C GLN A 257 -1.03 -13.15 23.58
N ARG A 258 -1.87 -13.65 24.50
CA ARG A 258 -1.56 -14.83 25.31
C ARG A 258 -1.48 -16.08 24.45
N LEU A 259 -2.50 -16.34 23.60
CA LEU A 259 -2.54 -17.51 22.73
C LEU A 259 -1.41 -17.51 21.71
N LEU A 260 -1.20 -16.37 21.03
CA LEU A 260 -0.12 -16.21 20.06
C LEU A 260 1.25 -16.47 20.70
N THR A 261 1.48 -15.95 21.93
CA THR A 261 2.75 -16.15 22.62
C THR A 261 2.94 -17.62 23.02
N GLU A 262 1.88 -18.30 23.46
CA GLU A 262 1.92 -19.72 23.82
C GLU A 262 2.21 -20.59 22.60
N GLU A 263 1.61 -20.30 21.43
CA GLU A 263 1.85 -21.00 20.16
C GLU A 263 3.31 -20.84 19.69
N LEU A 264 3.87 -19.62 19.78
CA LEU A 264 5.23 -19.36 19.32
C LEU A 264 6.33 -19.71 20.33
N ALA A 265 6.01 -19.90 21.60
CA ALA A 265 6.99 -20.14 22.66
C ALA A 265 7.71 -21.50 22.59
N ASP A 266 7.26 -22.43 21.75
CA ASP A 266 7.94 -23.71 21.51
C ASP A 266 9.04 -23.64 20.45
N TYR A 267 9.16 -22.52 19.74
CA TYR A 267 10.24 -22.25 18.81
C TYR A 267 11.41 -21.57 19.52
N ASP A 268 12.60 -21.62 18.94
CA ASP A 268 13.78 -20.94 19.47
C ASP A 268 14.15 -19.67 18.67
N LEU A 269 13.58 -19.53 17.48
CA LEU A 269 13.69 -18.34 16.64
C LEU A 269 12.36 -18.07 15.92
N VAL A 270 11.88 -16.83 15.95
CA VAL A 270 10.73 -16.37 15.16
C VAL A 270 11.17 -15.27 14.21
N VAL A 271 10.89 -15.42 12.92
CA VAL A 271 11.12 -14.35 11.94
C VAL A 271 9.77 -13.89 11.38
N VAL A 272 9.45 -12.62 11.59
CA VAL A 272 8.22 -12.00 11.09
C VAL A 272 8.52 -11.34 9.76
N TRP A 273 7.88 -11.83 8.69
CA TRP A 273 8.09 -11.39 7.32
C TRP A 273 6.89 -10.58 6.82
N GLY A 274 7.07 -9.27 6.67
CA GLY A 274 6.08 -8.40 6.05
C GLY A 274 4.78 -8.23 6.82
N ALA A 275 4.83 -8.33 8.13
CA ALA A 275 3.72 -8.11 9.05
C ALA A 275 4.15 -7.28 10.27
N PRO A 276 3.21 -6.63 10.97
CA PRO A 276 3.46 -6.12 12.32
C PRO A 276 3.75 -7.27 13.30
N ALA A 277 4.59 -7.04 14.30
CA ALA A 277 4.81 -7.97 15.39
C ALA A 277 4.17 -7.45 16.71
N PHE A 278 2.97 -7.75 17.08
CA PHE A 278 1.91 -8.39 16.30
C PHE A 278 0.65 -7.53 16.33
N THR A 279 -0.37 -7.83 15.49
CA THR A 279 -1.66 -7.14 15.59
C THR A 279 -2.57 -7.91 16.55
N TYR A 280 -2.98 -7.27 17.64
CA TYR A 280 -3.91 -7.83 18.60
C TYR A 280 -5.30 -7.19 18.44
N HIS A 281 -6.33 -7.99 18.65
CA HIS A 281 -7.73 -7.55 18.64
C HIS A 281 -8.41 -7.79 19.99
N VAL A 282 -7.98 -8.81 20.74
CA VAL A 282 -8.55 -9.19 22.03
C VAL A 282 -7.44 -9.24 23.08
N TYR A 283 -7.73 -8.71 24.28
CA TYR A 283 -6.89 -8.85 25.46
C TYR A 283 -7.58 -9.75 26.50
N ARG A 284 -6.93 -10.83 26.87
CA ARG A 284 -7.42 -11.80 27.89
C ARG A 284 -6.36 -12.12 28.95
N GLY A 285 -5.56 -11.11 29.29
CA GLY A 285 -4.47 -11.25 30.26
C GLY A 285 -3.11 -11.49 29.61
N GLU A 286 -2.09 -11.51 30.44
CA GLU A 286 -0.70 -11.71 30.01
C GLU A 286 -0.41 -13.17 29.71
N ALA A 287 0.53 -13.41 28.81
CA ALA A 287 1.07 -14.73 28.55
C ALA A 287 1.94 -15.21 29.74
N THR A 288 1.88 -16.51 30.02
CA THR A 288 2.73 -17.14 31.04
C THR A 288 4.13 -17.47 30.53
N ARG A 289 4.26 -17.57 29.21
CA ARG A 289 5.52 -17.84 28.50
C ARG A 289 6.04 -16.56 27.84
N ARG A 290 7.25 -16.61 27.32
CA ARG A 290 7.88 -15.51 26.59
C ARG A 290 8.09 -15.90 25.15
N LEU A 291 7.98 -14.92 24.26
CA LEU A 291 8.38 -15.07 22.87
C LEU A 291 9.88 -15.38 22.81
N PRO A 292 10.31 -16.25 21.88
CA PRO A 292 11.73 -16.53 21.64
C PRO A 292 12.45 -15.32 21.02
N GLU A 293 13.72 -15.50 20.64
CA GLU A 293 14.42 -14.51 19.82
C GLU A 293 13.64 -14.23 18.55
N MET A 294 13.51 -12.93 18.18
CA MET A 294 12.75 -12.52 17.01
C MET A 294 13.54 -11.61 16.10
N PHE A 295 13.32 -11.77 14.79
CA PHE A 295 13.66 -10.80 13.77
C PHE A 295 12.40 -10.32 13.07
N LEU A 296 12.39 -9.03 12.69
CA LEU A 296 11.25 -8.34 12.08
C LEU A 296 11.70 -7.75 10.76
N VAL A 297 11.25 -8.31 9.66
CA VAL A 297 11.61 -7.89 8.30
C VAL A 297 10.45 -7.10 7.70
N HIS A 298 10.62 -5.82 7.46
CA HIS A 298 9.58 -4.94 6.95
C HIS A 298 10.14 -3.70 6.25
N ASP A 299 9.40 -3.16 5.28
CA ASP A 299 9.74 -1.92 4.57
C ASP A 299 9.30 -0.63 5.28
N ASP A 300 8.50 -0.74 6.34
CA ASP A 300 7.97 0.40 7.09
C ASP A 300 8.64 0.52 8.47
N PRO A 301 9.46 1.56 8.69
CA PRO A 301 10.11 1.78 9.98
C PRO A 301 9.10 2.01 11.11
N GLN A 302 7.90 2.52 10.82
CA GLN A 302 6.84 2.73 11.81
C GLN A 302 6.27 1.41 12.32
N VAL A 303 6.19 0.40 11.44
CA VAL A 303 5.76 -0.95 11.82
C VAL A 303 6.80 -1.61 12.72
N LEU A 304 8.08 -1.51 12.34
CA LEU A 304 9.18 -2.03 13.14
C LEU A 304 9.26 -1.35 14.52
N ALA A 305 9.11 -0.03 14.57
CA ALA A 305 9.17 0.74 15.81
C ALA A 305 8.05 0.42 16.82
N ARG A 306 6.93 -0.14 16.36
CA ARG A 306 5.82 -0.55 17.26
C ARG A 306 6.05 -1.89 17.95
N ALA A 307 7.01 -2.67 17.48
CA ALA A 307 7.31 -3.95 18.11
C ALA A 307 7.93 -3.75 19.50
N ARG A 308 7.45 -4.54 20.46
CA ARG A 308 7.95 -4.48 21.86
C ARG A 308 9.28 -5.21 22.06
N ALA A 309 9.63 -6.10 21.14
CA ALA A 309 10.86 -6.89 21.15
C ALA A 309 11.22 -7.33 19.72
N GLY A 310 12.44 -7.81 19.55
CA GLY A 310 12.95 -8.29 18.27
C GLY A 310 13.96 -7.34 17.63
N LYS A 311 14.75 -7.88 16.71
CA LYS A 311 15.75 -7.16 15.91
C LYS A 311 15.13 -6.75 14.58
N SER A 312 15.26 -5.51 14.21
CA SER A 312 14.64 -4.95 12.98
C SER A 312 15.55 -5.11 11.77
N VAL A 313 15.00 -5.61 10.69
CA VAL A 313 15.60 -5.64 9.34
C VAL A 313 14.74 -4.76 8.44
N LEU A 314 15.14 -3.50 8.26
CA LEU A 314 14.41 -2.53 7.45
C LEU A 314 14.80 -2.69 5.98
N GLY A 315 13.87 -3.12 5.15
CA GLY A 315 14.04 -3.30 3.71
C GLY A 315 12.79 -3.81 3.04
N SER A 316 12.68 -3.60 1.74
CA SER A 316 11.62 -4.19 0.93
C SER A 316 11.69 -5.71 0.99
N LEU A 317 10.55 -6.36 1.10
CA LEU A 317 10.50 -7.78 1.40
C LEU A 317 11.15 -8.61 0.28
N ALA A 318 10.94 -8.23 -0.97
CA ALA A 318 11.56 -8.90 -2.11
C ALA A 318 13.10 -8.91 -2.05
N HIS A 319 13.72 -7.79 -1.65
CA HIS A 319 15.17 -7.73 -1.47
C HIS A 319 15.64 -8.53 -0.25
N SER A 320 14.90 -8.42 0.85
CA SER A 320 15.26 -9.08 2.11
C SER A 320 15.21 -10.62 1.99
N VAL A 321 14.14 -11.17 1.42
CA VAL A 321 13.99 -12.63 1.23
C VAL A 321 15.11 -13.17 0.35
N ARG A 322 15.41 -12.51 -0.78
CA ARG A 322 16.47 -12.97 -1.71
C ARG A 322 17.85 -12.91 -1.07
N GLN A 323 18.19 -11.83 -0.40
CA GLN A 323 19.51 -11.69 0.25
C GLN A 323 19.69 -12.69 1.40
N VAL A 324 18.64 -12.95 2.20
CA VAL A 324 18.73 -14.01 3.23
C VAL A 324 18.86 -15.39 2.59
N ALA A 325 18.13 -15.67 1.50
CA ALA A 325 18.19 -16.94 0.80
C ALA A 325 19.59 -17.19 0.16
N GLU A 326 20.32 -16.15 -0.25
CA GLU A 326 21.70 -16.26 -0.75
C GLU A 326 22.72 -16.64 0.34
N LEU A 327 22.43 -16.31 1.61
CA LEU A 327 23.32 -16.57 2.74
C LEU A 327 22.98 -17.85 3.53
N VAL A 328 21.84 -18.47 3.26
CA VAL A 328 21.39 -19.67 3.98
C VAL A 328 21.33 -20.86 3.05
N GLU A 329 22.29 -21.77 3.20
CA GLU A 329 22.26 -23.07 2.54
C GLU A 329 21.14 -23.96 3.11
N PRO A 330 20.69 -25.00 2.37
CA PRO A 330 19.73 -25.96 2.90
C PRO A 330 20.21 -26.58 4.22
N ILE A 331 19.37 -26.51 5.24
CA ILE A 331 19.69 -26.98 6.57
C ILE A 331 18.94 -28.30 6.82
N ASP A 332 19.66 -29.31 7.24
CA ASP A 332 19.05 -30.56 7.68
C ASP A 332 18.62 -30.39 9.16
N ARG A 333 17.31 -30.46 9.37
CA ARG A 333 16.69 -30.39 10.70
C ARG A 333 15.63 -31.48 10.83
N PRO A 334 15.50 -32.06 12.04
CA PRO A 334 14.48 -33.09 12.30
C PRO A 334 13.05 -32.51 12.19
#